data_406dffa54a30f2331c71552b32b20a0d
#
_entry.id   406dffa54a30f2331c71552b32b20a0d
#
_cell.length_a   1.000
_cell.length_b   1.000
_cell.length_c   1.000
_cell.angle_alpha   90.00
_cell.angle_beta   90.00
_cell.angle_gamma   90.00
#
_symmetry.space_group_name_H-M   'P 1'
#
loop_
_entity.id
_entity.type
_entity.pdbx_description
1 polymer ?
#
loop_
_entity_poly.entity_id
_entity_poly.type
_entity_poly.pdbx_seq_one_letter_code
_entity_poly.pdbx_strand_id
1 'polypeptide(L)'
;MKIYYVYIVKCSDNSYYTGFTNDLERRINEHNDGLNSESYTYTRKPVELVFYHEFNDVNQAIRFEKQVKGWSKKKKEAIINDNWDLLQLLSKNRMKD
;
A
#
# COMPACT_ATOMS: atom_id res chain seq x y z
N MET A 1 9.46 -13.70 -16.93
CA MET A 1 9.92 -12.86 -15.81
C MET A 1 8.76 -12.63 -14.85
N LYS A 2 9.02 -12.80 -13.56
CA LYS A 2 7.97 -12.56 -12.55
C LYS A 2 7.98 -11.10 -12.12
N ILE A 3 6.80 -10.54 -11.96
CA ILE A 3 6.64 -9.19 -11.48
C ILE A 3 5.83 -9.22 -10.19
N TYR A 4 6.24 -8.41 -9.23
CA TYR A 4 5.59 -8.28 -7.94
C TYR A 4 5.18 -6.83 -7.74
N TYR A 5 4.12 -6.62 -7.01
CA TYR A 5 3.58 -5.28 -6.77
C TYR A 5 3.46 -5.05 -5.27
N VAL A 6 3.90 -3.89 -4.85
CA VAL A 6 3.52 -3.33 -3.55
C VAL A 6 2.49 -2.26 -3.84
N TYR A 7 1.36 -2.31 -3.16
CA TYR A 7 0.24 -1.45 -3.47
C TYR A 7 -0.35 -0.85 -2.19
N ILE A 8 -1.03 0.27 -2.35
CA ILE A 8 -1.82 0.90 -1.29
C ILE A 8 -3.24 1.04 -1.82
N VAL A 9 -4.21 0.61 -1.02
CA VAL A 9 -5.62 0.87 -1.31
C VAL A 9 -6.17 1.82 -0.26
N LYS A 10 -7.10 2.67 -0.69
CA LYS A 10 -7.87 3.52 0.20
C LYS A 10 -9.18 2.83 0.50
N CYS A 11 -9.48 2.67 1.75
CA CYS A 11 -10.70 2.00 2.21
C CYS A 11 -11.86 2.98 2.35
N SER A 12 -13.07 2.45 2.52
CA SER A 12 -14.28 3.27 2.63
C SER A 12 -14.27 4.18 3.86
N ASP A 13 -13.53 3.81 4.90
CA ASP A 13 -13.37 4.63 6.11
C ASP A 13 -12.19 5.60 6.03
N ASN A 14 -11.63 5.81 4.83
CA ASN A 14 -10.49 6.68 4.55
C ASN A 14 -9.16 6.19 5.14
N SER A 15 -9.10 4.97 5.66
CA SER A 15 -7.83 4.36 6.05
C SER A 15 -7.12 3.79 4.83
N TYR A 16 -5.83 3.49 4.99
CA TYR A 16 -5.02 2.90 3.94
C TYR A 16 -4.57 1.50 4.34
N TYR A 17 -4.56 0.60 3.36
CA TYR A 17 -4.00 -0.72 3.53
C TYR A 17 -2.89 -0.94 2.51
N THR A 18 -1.74 -1.43 2.98
CA THR A 18 -0.60 -1.74 2.13
C THR A 18 -0.48 -3.25 1.97
N GLY A 19 -0.30 -3.69 0.74
CA GLY A 19 -0.21 -5.12 0.45
C GLY A 19 0.84 -5.43 -0.61
N PHE A 20 1.01 -6.71 -0.84
CA PHE A 20 1.96 -7.27 -1.78
C PHE A 20 1.26 -8.36 -2.57
N THR A 21 1.48 -8.38 -3.90
CA THR A 21 0.86 -9.39 -4.75
C THR A 21 1.66 -9.57 -6.04
N ASN A 22 1.47 -10.70 -6.70
CA ASN A 22 1.97 -10.91 -8.06
C ASN A 22 0.88 -10.69 -9.13
N ASP A 23 -0.34 -10.35 -8.73
CA ASP A 23 -1.45 -10.09 -9.64
C ASP A 23 -2.33 -8.99 -9.04
N LEU A 24 -2.07 -7.75 -9.45
CA LEU A 24 -2.66 -6.58 -8.84
C LEU A 24 -4.18 -6.55 -9.03
N GLU A 25 -4.64 -6.75 -10.26
CA GLU A 25 -6.07 -6.69 -10.58
C GLU A 25 -6.86 -7.74 -9.81
N ARG A 26 -6.36 -8.99 -9.81
CA ARG A 26 -7.01 -10.07 -9.06
C ARG A 26 -7.08 -9.74 -7.58
N ARG A 27 -6.00 -9.21 -7.01
CA ARG A 27 -5.94 -8.94 -5.57
C ARG A 27 -6.93 -7.84 -5.16
N ILE A 28 -7.03 -6.78 -5.96
CA ILE A 28 -7.99 -5.71 -5.69
C ILE A 28 -9.43 -6.24 -5.76
N ASN A 29 -9.72 -7.08 -6.75
CA ASN A 29 -11.03 -7.71 -6.87
C ASN A 29 -11.32 -8.61 -5.67
N GLU A 30 -10.33 -9.37 -5.19
CA GLU A 30 -10.49 -10.21 -3.99
C GLU A 30 -10.82 -9.37 -2.75
N HIS A 31 -10.17 -8.22 -2.59
CA HIS A 31 -10.49 -7.33 -1.48
C HIS A 31 -11.94 -6.85 -1.55
N ASN A 32 -12.40 -6.46 -2.72
CA ASN A 32 -13.75 -5.93 -2.88
C ASN A 32 -14.81 -7.02 -2.84
N ASP A 33 -14.47 -8.25 -3.24
CA ASP A 33 -15.37 -9.39 -3.15
C ASP A 33 -15.47 -9.94 -1.74
N GLY A 34 -14.59 -9.51 -0.84
CA GLY A 34 -14.63 -9.95 0.55
C GLY A 34 -14.31 -11.42 0.73
N LEU A 35 -13.34 -11.95 -0.03
CA LEU A 35 -13.01 -13.38 0.03
C LEU A 35 -12.38 -13.82 1.34
N ASN A 36 -11.77 -12.90 2.09
CA ASN A 36 -11.15 -13.19 3.37
C ASN A 36 -11.80 -12.34 4.45
N SER A 37 -12.70 -12.95 5.24
CA SER A 37 -13.44 -12.24 6.27
C SER A 37 -12.56 -11.75 7.43
N GLU A 38 -11.33 -12.27 7.55
CA GLU A 38 -10.39 -11.84 8.56
C GLU A 38 -9.46 -10.71 8.06
N SER A 39 -9.54 -10.35 6.79
CA SER A 39 -8.73 -9.30 6.22
C SER A 39 -9.10 -7.93 6.79
N TYR A 40 -8.09 -7.07 6.96
CA TYR A 40 -8.29 -5.68 7.36
C TYR A 40 -9.34 -4.98 6.49
N THR A 41 -9.35 -5.29 5.19
CA THR A 41 -10.23 -4.61 4.23
C THR A 41 -11.66 -5.12 4.25
N TYR A 42 -11.94 -6.24 4.90
CA TYR A 42 -13.25 -6.89 4.82
C TYR A 42 -14.40 -5.97 5.25
N THR A 43 -14.23 -5.31 6.40
CA THR A 43 -15.25 -4.39 6.92
C THR A 43 -15.11 -2.97 6.38
N ARG A 44 -14.12 -2.74 5.51
CA ARG A 44 -13.77 -1.42 4.99
C ARG A 44 -13.94 -1.32 3.48
N LYS A 45 -14.69 -2.25 2.90
CA LYS A 45 -15.02 -2.23 1.47
C LYS A 45 -16.00 -1.10 1.17
N PRO A 46 -16.02 -0.58 -0.05
CA PRO A 46 -15.11 -0.89 -1.14
C PRO A 46 -13.74 -0.25 -0.94
N VAL A 47 -12.72 -0.86 -1.56
CA VAL A 47 -11.38 -0.30 -1.56
C VAL A 47 -11.04 0.20 -2.96
N GLU A 48 -10.17 1.21 -3.00
CA GLU A 48 -9.73 1.83 -4.25
C GLU A 48 -8.21 1.77 -4.31
N LEU A 49 -7.66 1.30 -5.43
CA LEU A 49 -6.21 1.32 -5.64
C LEU A 49 -5.75 2.76 -5.82
N VAL A 50 -4.83 3.22 -4.97
CA VAL A 50 -4.32 4.61 -5.02
C VAL A 50 -2.84 4.69 -5.29
N PHE A 51 -2.11 3.58 -5.15
CA PHE A 51 -0.67 3.54 -5.41
C PHE A 51 -0.24 2.11 -5.68
N TYR A 52 0.71 1.92 -6.61
CA TYR A 52 1.44 0.67 -6.74
C TYR A 52 2.84 0.93 -7.30
N HIS A 53 3.75 0.00 -7.00
CA HIS A 53 5.09 0.01 -7.56
C HIS A 53 5.47 -1.42 -7.94
N GLU A 54 6.10 -1.58 -9.10
CA GLU A 54 6.51 -2.87 -9.62
C GLU A 54 7.93 -3.24 -9.19
N PHE A 55 8.13 -4.52 -8.92
CA PHE A 55 9.44 -5.08 -8.60
C PHE A 55 9.62 -6.37 -9.37
N ASN A 56 10.84 -6.63 -9.82
CA ASN A 56 11.21 -7.93 -10.41
C ASN A 56 11.99 -8.81 -9.43
N ASP A 57 12.21 -8.35 -8.22
CA ASP A 57 12.89 -9.08 -7.15
C ASP A 57 11.97 -9.15 -5.94
N VAL A 58 11.59 -10.37 -5.56
CA VAL A 58 10.63 -10.58 -4.47
C VAL A 58 11.15 -10.03 -3.14
N ASN A 59 12.45 -10.12 -2.88
CA ASN A 59 13.03 -9.64 -1.63
C ASN A 59 12.96 -8.12 -1.51
N GLN A 60 13.19 -7.41 -2.63
CA GLN A 60 13.04 -5.96 -2.66
C GLN A 60 11.59 -5.55 -2.43
N ALA A 61 10.66 -6.27 -3.04
CA ALA A 61 9.23 -5.99 -2.88
C ALA A 61 8.80 -6.18 -1.43
N ILE A 62 9.20 -7.26 -0.79
CA ILE A 62 8.85 -7.55 0.59
C ILE A 62 9.41 -6.48 1.53
N ARG A 63 10.66 -6.06 1.31
CA ARG A 63 11.28 -5.01 2.14
C ARG A 63 10.53 -3.68 1.99
N PHE A 64 10.16 -3.33 0.76
CA PHE A 64 9.43 -2.10 0.51
C PHE A 64 8.04 -2.14 1.15
N GLU A 65 7.35 -3.27 1.04
CA GLU A 65 6.04 -3.43 1.66
C GLU A 65 6.12 -3.23 3.17
N LYS A 66 7.08 -3.87 3.82
CA LYS A 66 7.27 -3.73 5.27
C LYS A 66 7.57 -2.29 5.66
N GLN A 67 8.39 -1.62 4.88
CA GLN A 67 8.72 -0.22 5.12
C GLN A 67 7.49 0.67 5.04
N VAL A 68 6.72 0.52 3.96
CA VAL A 68 5.53 1.35 3.72
C VAL A 68 4.44 1.07 4.75
N LYS A 69 4.28 -0.19 5.18
CA LYS A 69 3.33 -0.53 6.23
C LYS A 69 3.59 0.23 7.53
N GLY A 70 4.86 0.52 7.82
CA GLY A 70 5.23 1.25 9.03
C GLY A 70 5.12 2.76 8.90
N TRP A 71 4.79 3.28 7.73
CA TRP A 71 4.69 4.72 7.52
C TRP A 71 3.43 5.31 8.14
N SER A 72 3.53 6.57 8.55
CA SER A 72 2.38 7.36 8.96
C SER A 72 1.43 7.58 7.79
N LYS A 73 0.20 7.97 8.08
CA LYS A 73 -0.78 8.30 7.05
C LYS A 73 -0.28 9.41 6.14
N LYS A 74 0.39 10.44 6.70
CA LYS A 74 0.96 11.54 5.91
C LYS A 74 2.02 11.08 4.94
N LYS A 75 2.88 10.14 5.35
CA LYS A 75 3.88 9.58 4.45
C LYS A 75 3.25 8.81 3.31
N LYS A 76 2.23 8.01 3.62
CA LYS A 76 1.50 7.28 2.59
C LYS A 76 0.84 8.24 1.61
N GLU A 77 0.22 9.29 2.11
CA GLU A 77 -0.39 10.29 1.24
C GLU A 77 0.64 11.01 0.38
N ALA A 78 1.82 11.26 0.91
CA ALA A 78 2.89 11.89 0.13
C ALA A 78 3.28 11.03 -1.08
N ILE A 79 3.46 9.73 -0.89
CA ILE A 79 3.82 8.84 -2.01
C ILE A 79 2.65 8.66 -2.98
N ILE A 80 1.42 8.59 -2.47
CA ILE A 80 0.22 8.48 -3.30
C ILE A 80 0.07 9.70 -4.21
N ASN A 81 0.37 10.88 -3.69
CA ASN A 81 0.25 12.14 -4.41
C ASN A 81 1.51 12.52 -5.18
N ASP A 82 2.49 11.61 -5.24
CA ASP A 82 3.76 11.83 -5.93
C ASP A 82 4.50 13.07 -5.39
N ASN A 83 4.37 13.32 -4.09
CA ASN A 83 4.99 14.46 -3.42
C ASN A 83 6.29 14.01 -2.74
N TRP A 84 7.34 13.88 -3.55
CA TRP A 84 8.63 13.36 -3.09
C TRP A 84 9.33 14.32 -2.12
N ASP A 85 9.14 15.63 -2.28
CA ASP A 85 9.72 16.60 -1.36
C ASP A 85 9.17 16.44 0.05
N LEU A 86 7.84 16.31 0.16
CA LEU A 86 7.20 16.09 1.45
C LEU A 86 7.63 14.74 2.04
N LEU A 87 7.70 13.71 1.20
CA LEU A 87 8.12 12.38 1.67
C LEU A 87 9.52 12.42 2.26
N GLN A 88 10.47 13.12 1.59
CA GLN A 88 11.81 13.27 2.10
C GLN A 88 11.84 14.03 3.42
N LEU A 89 11.06 15.09 3.52
CA LEU A 89 10.97 15.88 4.76
C LEU A 89 10.45 15.02 5.90
N LEU A 90 9.39 14.28 5.69
CA LEU A 90 8.81 13.40 6.71
C LEU A 90 9.79 12.30 7.11
N SER A 91 10.57 11.79 6.16
CA SER A 91 11.57 10.75 6.44
C SER A 91 12.73 11.28 7.28
N LYS A 92 13.14 12.52 7.06
CA LYS A 92 14.17 13.17 7.88
C LYS A 92 13.71 13.39 9.31
N ASN A 93 12.43 13.59 9.51
CA ASN A 93 11.83 13.82 10.82
C ASN A 93 11.16 12.57 11.37
N ARG A 94 11.62 11.40 10.95
CA ARG A 94 10.95 10.12 11.26
C ARG A 94 10.81 9.83 12.74
N MET A 95 11.60 10.45 13.58
CA MET A 95 11.47 10.29 15.02
C MET A 95 10.25 11.03 15.58
N LYS A 96 9.66 11.90 14.77
CA LYS A 96 8.45 12.64 15.10
C LYS A 96 7.21 12.08 14.42
N ASP A 97 7.41 11.11 13.56
CA ASP A 97 6.31 10.50 12.81
C ASP A 97 5.41 9.64 13.74
#